data_6baed54639fb7c6ef5870e7df7f7e083
#
_entry.id   6baed54639fb7c6ef5870e7df7f7e083
#
_cell.length_a   1.000
_cell.length_b   1.000
_cell.length_c   1.000
_cell.angle_alpha   90.00
_cell.angle_beta   90.00
_cell.angle_gamma   90.00
#
_symmetry.space_group_name_H-M   'P 1'
#
loop_
_entity.id
_entity.type
_entity.pdbx_description
1 polymer ?
#
loop_
_entity_poly.entity_id
_entity_poly.type
_entity_poly.pdbx_seq_one_letter_code
_entity_poly.pdbx_strand_id
1 'polypeptide(L)'
;MVIANPIYDVVFKRLMENDKVAKFFIGTLLEQTIETIEVKPQEFTYVDELAGLAVFRLDFIATIKTENGERKKVLIEIQKARNQIDLMRFRNYLAEQYKKEDSINDEKIILPITTIYILGFKLPEIETPCLKVDRNYKDLVNSKTLTTKSDFVDKLTHDCFIVQVNRITDRYQTRLDKLLSIFEQTNFVDDKK
;
A
#
# COMPACT_ATOMS: atom_id res chain seq x y z
N MET A 1 21.03 2.34 -20.60
CA MET A 1 21.06 2.19 -19.13
C MET A 1 20.02 1.13 -18.74
N VAL A 2 20.39 0.12 -17.98
CA VAL A 2 19.42 -0.89 -17.51
C VAL A 2 18.83 -0.36 -16.21
N ILE A 3 17.53 -0.03 -16.23
CA ILE A 3 16.82 0.40 -15.02
C ILE A 3 16.34 -0.86 -14.32
N ALA A 4 16.74 -1.02 -13.06
CA ALA A 4 16.31 -2.15 -12.28
C ALA A 4 14.79 -2.05 -11.98
N ASN A 5 14.07 -3.15 -12.22
CA ASN A 5 12.62 -3.18 -12.04
C ASN A 5 12.24 -3.07 -10.56
N PRO A 6 11.33 -2.16 -10.17
CA PRO A 6 10.87 -2.00 -8.80
C PRO A 6 10.16 -3.21 -8.18
N ILE A 7 9.84 -4.24 -8.98
CA ILE A 7 9.33 -5.49 -8.42
C ILE A 7 10.35 -6.18 -7.50
N TYR A 8 11.64 -5.90 -7.66
CA TYR A 8 12.68 -6.39 -6.78
C TYR A 8 12.71 -5.58 -5.47
N ASP A 9 12.81 -6.27 -4.35
CA ASP A 9 12.69 -5.68 -3.02
C ASP A 9 13.71 -4.57 -2.74
N VAL A 10 14.96 -4.79 -3.13
CA VAL A 10 16.03 -3.79 -2.93
C VAL A 10 15.77 -2.51 -3.71
N VAL A 11 15.29 -2.64 -4.97
CA VAL A 11 14.99 -1.49 -5.82
C VAL A 11 13.79 -0.73 -5.29
N PHE A 12 12.73 -1.45 -4.93
CA PHE A 12 11.53 -0.85 -4.38
C PHE A 12 11.81 -0.11 -3.06
N LYS A 13 12.56 -0.75 -2.15
CA LYS A 13 12.99 -0.11 -0.90
C LYS A 13 13.74 1.19 -1.18
N ARG A 14 14.71 1.16 -2.09
CA ARG A 14 15.50 2.33 -2.43
C ARG A 14 14.67 3.47 -3.03
N LEU A 15 13.67 3.14 -3.84
CA LEU A 15 12.73 4.13 -4.37
C LEU A 15 11.88 4.74 -3.25
N MET A 16 11.37 3.92 -2.34
CA MET A 16 10.49 4.35 -1.26
C MET A 16 11.21 5.07 -0.12
N GLU A 17 12.54 4.97 -0.03
CA GLU A 17 13.38 5.81 0.85
C GLU A 17 13.42 7.28 0.41
N ASN A 18 13.04 7.57 -0.84
CA ASN A 18 12.92 8.94 -1.32
C ASN A 18 11.51 9.47 -1.03
N ASP A 19 11.38 10.42 -0.13
CA ASP A 19 10.10 11.01 0.31
C ASP A 19 9.22 11.50 -0.85
N LYS A 20 9.81 12.10 -1.88
CA LYS A 20 9.04 12.60 -3.03
C LYS A 20 8.45 11.45 -3.82
N VAL A 21 9.22 10.37 -4.01
CA VAL A 21 8.77 9.17 -4.71
C VAL A 21 7.71 8.45 -3.90
N ALA A 22 7.94 8.26 -2.60
CA ALA A 22 6.99 7.63 -1.69
C ALA A 22 5.65 8.40 -1.63
N LYS A 23 5.70 9.73 -1.46
CA LYS A 23 4.50 10.59 -1.49
C LYS A 23 3.75 10.49 -2.83
N PHE A 24 4.49 10.50 -3.93
CA PHE A 24 3.89 10.38 -5.26
C PHE A 24 3.23 9.02 -5.45
N PHE A 25 3.93 7.94 -5.09
CA PHE A 25 3.44 6.57 -5.23
C PHE A 25 2.18 6.34 -4.38
N ILE A 26 2.29 6.60 -3.09
CA ILE A 26 1.20 6.40 -2.14
C ILE A 26 0.03 7.33 -2.46
N GLY A 27 0.30 8.61 -2.69
CA GLY A 27 -0.75 9.59 -3.00
C GLY A 27 -1.50 9.30 -4.30
N THR A 28 -0.81 8.73 -5.29
CA THR A 28 -1.46 8.33 -6.56
C THR A 28 -2.35 7.10 -6.35
N LEU A 29 -1.90 6.11 -5.58
CA LEU A 29 -2.69 4.91 -5.27
C LEU A 29 -3.92 5.23 -4.40
N LEU A 30 -3.74 6.07 -3.40
CA LEU A 30 -4.83 6.44 -2.48
C LEU A 30 -5.75 7.53 -3.07
N GLU A 31 -5.38 8.14 -4.19
CA GLU A 31 -6.05 9.32 -4.76
C GLU A 31 -6.15 10.47 -3.75
N GLN A 32 -5.10 10.64 -2.93
CA GLN A 32 -5.04 11.60 -1.84
C GLN A 32 -3.73 12.39 -1.85
N THR A 33 -3.77 13.59 -1.28
CA THR A 33 -2.57 14.39 -1.09
C THR A 33 -1.83 13.98 0.18
N ILE A 34 -0.59 13.55 0.05
CA ILE A 34 0.29 13.21 1.17
C ILE A 34 1.12 14.45 1.53
N GLU A 35 0.84 15.07 2.67
CA GLU A 35 1.60 16.25 3.13
C GLU A 35 2.95 15.86 3.70
N THR A 36 2.96 14.89 4.62
CA THR A 36 4.20 14.37 5.21
C THR A 36 4.23 12.86 5.13
N ILE A 37 5.42 12.29 5.10
CA ILE A 37 5.64 10.85 5.17
C ILE A 37 6.88 10.59 6.03
N GLU A 38 6.78 9.59 6.86
CA GLU A 38 7.86 9.11 7.71
C GLU A 38 7.97 7.61 7.51
N VAL A 39 9.16 7.16 7.10
CA VAL A 39 9.47 5.74 6.97
C VAL A 39 9.72 5.19 8.37
N LYS A 40 8.94 4.22 8.81
CA LYS A 40 9.24 3.52 10.06
C LYS A 40 10.42 2.57 9.85
N PRO A 41 11.42 2.56 10.76
CA PRO A 41 12.48 1.57 10.73
C PRO A 41 11.87 0.17 10.80
N GLN A 42 12.23 -0.69 9.88
CA GLN A 42 11.78 -2.07 9.89
C GLN A 42 12.72 -2.91 10.73
N GLU A 43 12.19 -3.54 11.76
CA GLU A 43 12.96 -4.46 12.59
C GLU A 43 12.95 -5.91 12.07
N PHE A 44 12.19 -6.26 11.04
CA PHE A 44 12.07 -7.65 10.61
C PHE A 44 12.07 -7.85 9.09
N THR A 45 13.20 -8.34 8.60
CA THR A 45 13.22 -9.14 7.38
C THR A 45 13.03 -10.59 7.82
N TYR A 46 11.82 -11.13 7.73
CA TYR A 46 11.61 -12.55 7.96
C TYR A 46 12.06 -13.29 6.70
N VAL A 47 13.25 -13.86 6.76
CA VAL A 47 13.72 -14.83 5.77
C VAL A 47 13.31 -16.21 6.27
N ASP A 48 12.30 -16.80 5.66
CA ASP A 48 12.03 -18.22 5.83
C ASP A 48 13.02 -18.99 4.98
N GLU A 49 14.13 -19.39 5.60
CA GLU A 49 15.23 -20.10 4.95
C GLU A 49 14.79 -21.44 4.35
N LEU A 50 13.72 -22.05 4.87
CA LEU A 50 13.19 -23.33 4.40
C LEU A 50 12.34 -23.22 3.14
N ALA A 51 11.75 -22.06 2.86
CA ALA A 51 10.84 -21.88 1.72
C ALA A 51 11.40 -20.98 0.61
N GLY A 52 12.53 -20.32 0.80
CA GLY A 52 13.14 -19.41 -0.18
C GLY A 52 12.25 -18.18 -0.53
N LEU A 53 11.29 -17.86 0.33
CA LEU A 53 10.27 -16.84 0.11
C LEU A 53 10.56 -15.61 0.97
N ALA A 54 10.95 -14.51 0.34
CA ALA A 54 11.05 -13.22 0.99
C ALA A 54 9.75 -12.44 0.79
N VAL A 55 9.04 -12.12 1.87
CA VAL A 55 7.98 -11.10 1.85
C VAL A 55 8.64 -9.78 2.21
N PHE A 56 8.49 -8.83 1.32
CA PHE A 56 8.96 -7.47 1.53
C PHE A 56 7.86 -6.63 2.16
N ARG A 57 8.23 -5.84 3.16
CA ARG A 57 7.34 -4.97 3.89
C ARG A 57 7.96 -3.59 4.08
N LEU A 58 7.15 -2.56 3.93
CA LEU A 58 7.46 -1.17 4.28
C LEU A 58 6.31 -0.53 5.02
N ASP A 59 6.62 0.08 6.15
CA ASP A 59 5.65 0.80 6.97
C ASP A 59 5.95 2.30 6.92
N PHE A 60 4.90 3.09 6.76
CA PHE A 60 4.98 4.54 6.74
C PHE A 60 3.93 5.14 7.67
N ILE A 61 4.29 6.20 8.37
CA ILE A 61 3.29 7.12 8.92
C ILE A 61 3.15 8.28 7.94
N ALA A 62 1.96 8.46 7.40
CA ALA A 62 1.67 9.55 6.49
C ALA A 62 0.63 10.50 7.08
N THR A 63 0.80 11.80 6.84
CA THR A 63 -0.26 12.78 7.06
C THR A 63 -0.95 13.01 5.73
N ILE A 64 -2.21 12.63 5.67
CA ILE A 64 -3.07 12.75 4.51
C ILE A 64 -3.94 13.99 4.70
N LYS A 65 -4.05 14.82 3.67
CA LYS A 65 -5.01 15.89 3.60
C LYS A 65 -6.29 15.38 2.95
N THR A 66 -7.39 15.40 3.70
CA THR A 66 -8.70 14.99 3.21
C THR A 66 -9.30 16.05 2.27
N GLU A 67 -10.35 15.68 1.54
CA GLU A 67 -11.07 16.61 0.66
C GLU A 67 -11.63 17.83 1.42
N ASN A 68 -12.01 17.65 2.68
CA ASN A 68 -12.49 18.74 3.56
C ASN A 68 -11.36 19.63 4.10
N GLY A 69 -10.10 19.36 3.75
CA GLY A 69 -8.93 20.08 4.21
C GLY A 69 -8.43 19.66 5.59
N GLU A 70 -9.06 18.71 6.23
CA GLU A 70 -8.61 18.13 7.49
C GLU A 70 -7.34 17.30 7.30
N ARG A 71 -6.54 17.19 8.37
CA ARG A 71 -5.34 16.36 8.39
C ARG A 71 -5.58 15.11 9.21
N LYS A 72 -5.29 13.96 8.60
CA LYS A 72 -5.39 12.65 9.24
C LYS A 72 -4.05 11.93 9.15
N LYS A 73 -3.51 11.49 10.28
CA LYS A 73 -2.36 10.57 10.27
C LYS A 73 -2.86 9.15 10.08
N VAL A 74 -2.18 8.41 9.22
CA VAL A 74 -2.48 7.01 8.93
C VAL A 74 -1.20 6.21 8.89
N LEU A 75 -1.28 4.96 9.32
CA LEU A 75 -0.26 3.96 9.08
C LEU A 75 -0.51 3.33 7.70
N ILE A 76 0.47 3.38 6.83
CA ILE A 76 0.42 2.76 5.51
C ILE A 76 1.40 1.60 5.50
N GLU A 77 0.89 0.41 5.27
CA GLU A 77 1.65 -0.81 5.20
C GLU A 77 1.70 -1.31 3.76
N ILE A 78 2.90 -1.41 3.19
CA ILE A 78 3.10 -1.93 1.84
C ILE A 78 3.72 -3.31 1.94
N GLN A 79 3.04 -4.30 1.39
CA GLN A 79 3.47 -5.68 1.37
C GLN A 79 3.54 -6.18 -0.07
N LYS A 80 4.60 -6.92 -0.38
CA LYS A 80 4.79 -7.56 -1.69
C LYS A 80 4.82 -9.07 -1.53
N ALA A 81 4.13 -9.77 -2.43
CA ALA A 81 4.10 -11.22 -2.48
C ALA A 81 4.34 -11.72 -3.90
N ARG A 82 5.13 -12.78 -4.03
CA ARG A 82 5.33 -13.46 -5.32
C ARG A 82 4.29 -14.54 -5.58
N ASN A 83 3.79 -15.18 -4.53
CA ASN A 83 2.90 -16.34 -4.59
C ASN A 83 1.70 -16.20 -3.64
N GLN A 84 0.62 -16.93 -3.92
CA GLN A 84 -0.60 -16.95 -3.08
C GLN A 84 -0.36 -17.46 -1.65
N ILE A 85 0.66 -18.27 -1.42
CA ILE A 85 1.03 -18.81 -0.09
C ILE A 85 1.36 -17.71 0.91
N ASP A 86 1.66 -16.51 0.44
CA ASP A 86 2.03 -15.38 1.29
C ASP A 86 0.84 -14.74 2.03
N LEU A 87 -0.40 -15.18 1.76
CA LEU A 87 -1.60 -14.62 2.42
C LEU A 87 -1.54 -14.71 3.96
N MET A 88 -1.08 -15.84 4.50
CA MET A 88 -0.97 -15.99 5.96
C MET A 88 0.08 -15.05 6.55
N ARG A 89 1.13 -14.76 5.81
CA ARG A 89 2.14 -13.77 6.23
C ARG A 89 1.55 -12.36 6.24
N PHE A 90 0.81 -11.99 5.21
CA PHE A 90 0.08 -10.71 5.19
C PHE A 90 -0.82 -10.55 6.41
N ARG A 91 -1.58 -11.59 6.75
CA ARG A 91 -2.46 -11.58 7.93
C ARG A 91 -1.68 -11.48 9.22
N ASN A 92 -0.57 -12.19 9.36
CA ASN A 92 0.27 -12.14 10.55
C ASN A 92 0.86 -10.74 10.74
N TYR A 93 1.39 -10.11 9.69
CA TYR A 93 1.91 -8.76 9.76
C TYR A 93 0.83 -7.73 10.11
N LEU A 94 -0.34 -7.84 9.50
CA LEU A 94 -1.46 -6.96 9.82
C LEU A 94 -1.90 -7.13 11.27
N ALA A 95 -1.95 -8.37 11.78
CA ALA A 95 -2.25 -8.64 13.18
C ALA A 95 -1.22 -8.01 14.13
N GLU A 96 0.06 -8.03 13.78
CA GLU A 96 1.09 -7.34 14.56
C GLU A 96 0.90 -5.83 14.57
N GLN A 97 0.45 -5.22 13.46
CA GLN A 97 0.14 -3.80 13.43
C GLN A 97 -1.06 -3.45 14.32
N TYR A 98 -2.10 -4.27 14.33
CA TYR A 98 -3.26 -4.07 15.21
C TYR A 98 -2.94 -4.18 16.70
N LYS A 99 -1.85 -4.86 17.07
CA LYS A 99 -1.39 -4.97 18.46
C LYS A 99 -0.55 -3.78 18.92
N LYS A 100 0.00 -3.01 17.98
CA LYS A 100 0.91 -1.92 18.29
C LYS A 100 0.15 -0.64 18.63
N GLU A 101 0.64 0.06 19.64
CA GLU A 101 0.33 1.45 19.86
C GLU A 101 1.39 2.29 19.14
N ASP A 102 0.95 3.32 18.44
CA ASP A 102 1.86 4.29 17.85
C ASP A 102 2.22 5.36 18.88
N SER A 103 3.39 5.97 18.74
CA SER A 103 3.80 7.11 19.56
C SER A 103 3.98 8.34 18.67
N ILE A 104 3.32 9.42 19.02
CA ILE A 104 3.50 10.71 18.35
C ILE A 104 3.67 11.76 19.47
N ASN A 105 4.82 12.44 19.47
CA ASN A 105 5.18 13.40 20.52
C ASN A 105 5.07 12.82 21.94
N ASP A 106 5.55 11.56 22.11
CA ASP A 106 5.51 10.80 23.36
C ASP A 106 4.09 10.41 23.86
N GLU A 107 3.06 10.71 23.10
CA GLU A 107 1.70 10.27 23.37
C GLU A 107 1.41 8.97 22.63
N LYS A 108 0.88 7.99 23.35
CA LYS A 108 0.41 6.74 22.76
C LYS A 108 -0.91 6.95 22.05
N ILE A 109 -0.94 6.60 20.79
CA ILE A 109 -2.13 6.73 19.95
C ILE A 109 -2.36 5.46 19.14
N ILE A 110 -3.59 5.27 18.68
CA ILE A 110 -3.94 4.26 17.68
C ILE A 110 -4.19 4.99 16.37
N LEU A 111 -3.41 4.64 15.35
CA LEU A 111 -3.60 5.17 13.99
C LEU A 111 -4.51 4.26 13.18
N PRO A 112 -5.37 4.80 12.32
CA PRO A 112 -6.05 3.99 11.32
C PRO A 112 -5.04 3.42 10.33
N ILE A 113 -5.28 2.18 9.91
CA ILE A 113 -4.39 1.42 9.02
C ILE A 113 -4.91 1.49 7.60
N THR A 114 -4.01 1.63 6.64
CA THR A 114 -4.25 1.43 5.22
C THR A 114 -3.21 0.45 4.69
N THR A 115 -3.63 -0.60 4.01
CA THR A 115 -2.73 -1.60 3.46
C THR A 115 -2.63 -1.48 1.94
N ILE A 116 -1.44 -1.69 1.39
CA ILE A 116 -1.18 -1.78 -0.05
C ILE A 116 -0.49 -3.11 -0.32
N TYR A 117 -1.17 -4.01 -1.02
CA TYR A 117 -0.62 -5.30 -1.43
C TYR A 117 -0.18 -5.25 -2.89
N ILE A 118 1.10 -5.53 -3.12
CA ILE A 118 1.67 -5.62 -4.47
C ILE A 118 1.89 -7.10 -4.79
N LEU A 119 1.04 -7.65 -5.67
CA LEU A 119 1.01 -9.07 -6.00
C LEU A 119 1.80 -9.33 -7.28
N GLY A 120 2.81 -10.21 -7.19
CA GLY A 120 3.54 -10.77 -8.34
C GLY A 120 2.79 -11.91 -9.05
N PHE A 121 1.51 -12.12 -8.74
CA PHE A 121 0.64 -13.13 -9.33
C PHE A 121 -0.73 -12.53 -9.67
N LYS A 122 -1.51 -13.25 -10.46
CA LYS A 122 -2.87 -12.86 -10.83
C LYS A 122 -3.89 -13.52 -9.92
N LEU A 123 -4.87 -12.75 -9.47
CA LEU A 123 -6.08 -13.27 -8.84
C LEU A 123 -7.00 -13.76 -9.97
N PRO A 124 -7.42 -15.03 -9.97
CA PRO A 124 -8.20 -15.58 -11.09
C PRO A 124 -9.51 -14.84 -11.35
N GLU A 125 -10.17 -14.40 -10.28
CA GLU A 125 -11.52 -13.79 -10.34
C GLU A 125 -11.49 -12.29 -10.63
N ILE A 126 -10.31 -11.65 -10.62
CA ILE A 126 -10.18 -10.19 -10.72
C ILE A 126 -9.24 -9.83 -11.86
N GLU A 127 -9.77 -9.23 -12.90
CA GLU A 127 -9.00 -8.86 -14.10
C GLU A 127 -8.34 -7.48 -14.04
N THR A 128 -8.80 -6.60 -13.15
CA THR A 128 -8.24 -5.26 -13.02
C THR A 128 -6.82 -5.27 -12.44
N PRO A 129 -5.90 -4.43 -12.94
CA PRO A 129 -4.54 -4.34 -12.41
C PRO A 129 -4.46 -3.71 -11.02
N CYS A 130 -5.43 -2.86 -10.65
CA CYS A 130 -5.47 -2.20 -9.35
C CYS A 130 -6.90 -2.10 -8.85
N LEU A 131 -7.12 -2.40 -7.59
CA LEU A 131 -8.42 -2.27 -6.94
C LEU A 131 -8.29 -1.74 -5.52
N LYS A 132 -9.31 -1.06 -5.07
CA LYS A 132 -9.53 -0.66 -3.68
C LYS A 132 -10.64 -1.50 -3.08
N VAL A 133 -10.40 -2.05 -1.90
CA VAL A 133 -11.43 -2.63 -1.05
C VAL A 133 -11.90 -1.52 -0.11
N ASP A 134 -13.08 -1.01 -0.36
CA ASP A 134 -13.63 0.13 0.37
C ASP A 134 -14.57 -0.30 1.49
N ARG A 135 -14.65 0.52 2.54
CA ARG A 135 -15.50 0.29 3.69
C ARG A 135 -16.76 1.15 3.61
N ASN A 136 -17.90 0.51 3.56
CA ASN A 136 -19.18 1.19 3.65
C ASN A 136 -19.91 0.80 4.94
N TYR A 137 -20.42 1.77 5.68
CA TYR A 137 -21.25 1.53 6.82
C TYR A 137 -22.69 1.35 6.36
N LYS A 138 -23.30 0.25 6.77
CA LYS A 138 -24.70 -0.03 6.48
C LYS A 138 -25.50 -0.02 7.78
N ASP A 139 -26.48 0.86 7.87
CA ASP A 139 -27.51 0.80 8.90
C ASP A 139 -28.40 -0.42 8.62
N LEU A 140 -28.28 -1.43 9.48
CA LEU A 140 -29.03 -2.67 9.31
C LEU A 140 -30.50 -2.52 9.74
N VAL A 141 -30.82 -1.52 10.55
CA VAL A 141 -32.22 -1.25 10.98
C VAL A 141 -33.01 -0.63 9.84
N ASN A 142 -32.43 0.36 9.19
CA ASN A 142 -33.10 1.11 8.12
C ASN A 142 -32.65 0.71 6.71
N SER A 143 -31.75 -0.26 6.59
CA SER A 143 -31.16 -0.74 5.30
C SER A 143 -30.54 0.35 4.45
N LYS A 144 -29.96 1.39 5.07
CA LYS A 144 -29.36 2.54 4.40
C LYS A 144 -27.84 2.53 4.51
N THR A 145 -27.15 2.98 3.48
CA THR A 145 -25.71 3.26 3.55
C THR A 145 -25.51 4.60 4.25
N LEU A 146 -24.64 4.62 5.27
CA LEU A 146 -24.29 5.81 6.01
C LEU A 146 -23.17 6.57 5.30
N THR A 147 -23.28 7.88 5.21
CA THR A 147 -22.23 8.77 4.70
C THR A 147 -21.28 9.22 5.80
N THR A 148 -21.75 9.23 7.05
CA THR A 148 -20.94 9.61 8.21
C THR A 148 -19.95 8.52 8.54
N LYS A 149 -18.69 8.87 8.74
CA LYS A 149 -17.61 7.97 9.17
C LYS A 149 -17.36 8.14 10.68
N SER A 150 -16.86 7.10 11.32
CA SER A 150 -16.51 7.08 12.72
C SER A 150 -15.02 6.77 12.89
N ASP A 151 -14.29 7.60 13.61
CA ASP A 151 -12.87 7.36 13.93
C ASP A 151 -12.67 6.03 14.67
N PHE A 152 -13.57 5.68 15.55
CA PHE A 152 -13.55 4.38 16.25
C PHE A 152 -13.63 3.20 15.26
N VAL A 153 -14.59 3.23 14.32
CA VAL A 153 -14.75 2.15 13.32
C VAL A 153 -13.57 2.14 12.34
N ASP A 154 -13.06 3.31 11.98
CA ASP A 154 -11.89 3.43 11.09
C ASP A 154 -10.62 2.84 11.72
N LYS A 155 -10.50 2.86 13.05
CA LYS A 155 -9.39 2.23 13.77
C LYS A 155 -9.57 0.73 14.00
N LEU A 156 -10.81 0.23 13.98
CA LEU A 156 -11.12 -1.21 14.08
C LEU A 156 -10.98 -1.96 12.77
N THR A 157 -10.98 -1.26 11.66
CA THR A 157 -10.91 -1.83 10.32
C THR A 157 -9.87 -1.10 9.49
N HIS A 158 -9.59 -1.53 8.27
CA HIS A 158 -8.63 -0.86 7.39
C HIS A 158 -9.11 -0.81 5.95
N ASP A 159 -8.64 0.17 5.20
CA ASP A 159 -8.75 0.22 3.75
C ASP A 159 -7.62 -0.60 3.13
N CYS A 160 -7.91 -1.27 2.04
CA CYS A 160 -6.97 -2.14 1.37
C CYS A 160 -6.89 -1.80 -0.12
N PHE A 161 -5.67 -1.67 -0.62
CA PHE A 161 -5.38 -1.51 -2.05
C PHE A 161 -4.61 -2.72 -2.54
N ILE A 162 -4.99 -3.26 -3.68
CA ILE A 162 -4.36 -4.43 -4.28
C ILE A 162 -3.88 -4.07 -5.68
N VAL A 163 -2.59 -4.28 -5.92
CA VAL A 163 -1.94 -4.07 -7.23
C VAL A 163 -1.48 -5.43 -7.75
N GLN A 164 -1.99 -5.83 -8.91
CA GLN A 164 -1.60 -7.04 -9.62
C GLN A 164 -0.60 -6.68 -10.73
N VAL A 165 0.71 -6.75 -10.45
CA VAL A 165 1.73 -6.28 -11.40
C VAL A 165 1.71 -7.04 -12.72
N ASN A 166 1.30 -8.31 -12.72
CA ASN A 166 1.20 -9.14 -13.92
C ASN A 166 -0.07 -8.89 -14.76
N ARG A 167 -0.90 -7.91 -14.36
CA ARG A 167 -2.05 -7.42 -15.13
C ARG A 167 -1.86 -5.99 -15.64
N ILE A 168 -0.74 -5.36 -15.30
CA ILE A 168 -0.36 -4.06 -15.84
C ILE A 168 0.08 -4.33 -17.28
N THR A 169 -0.68 -3.78 -18.21
CA THR A 169 -0.43 -3.86 -19.65
C THR A 169 -0.18 -2.44 -20.16
N ASP A 170 0.20 -2.30 -21.44
CA ASP A 170 0.51 -1.03 -22.15
C ASP A 170 -0.61 0.03 -22.08
N ARG A 171 -1.02 0.39 -20.88
CA ARG A 171 -2.01 1.43 -20.59
C ARG A 171 -1.32 2.59 -19.90
N TYR A 172 -1.24 3.71 -20.61
CA TYR A 172 -0.61 4.94 -20.10
C TYR A 172 -1.57 6.12 -20.12
N GLN A 173 -2.86 5.86 -19.99
CA GLN A 173 -3.90 6.89 -20.13
C GLN A 173 -4.04 7.72 -18.87
N THR A 174 -4.06 7.09 -17.71
CA THR A 174 -4.22 7.76 -16.43
C THR A 174 -2.89 7.97 -15.71
N ARG A 175 -2.90 8.82 -14.67
CA ARG A 175 -1.75 9.00 -13.78
C ARG A 175 -1.39 7.69 -13.06
N LEU A 176 -2.42 6.92 -12.68
CA LEU A 176 -2.25 5.62 -12.04
C LEU A 176 -1.64 4.60 -13.01
N ASP A 177 -2.12 4.52 -14.26
CA ASP A 177 -1.53 3.63 -15.27
C ASP A 177 -0.03 3.92 -15.47
N LYS A 178 0.33 5.21 -15.56
CA LYS A 178 1.72 5.64 -15.70
C LYS A 178 2.57 5.27 -14.48
N LEU A 179 2.01 5.40 -13.28
CA LEU A 179 2.70 4.99 -12.07
C LEU A 179 2.93 3.48 -12.06
N LEU A 180 1.89 2.68 -12.35
CA LEU A 180 1.97 1.24 -12.31
C LEU A 180 2.89 0.67 -13.39
N SER A 181 3.08 1.38 -14.51
CA SER A 181 3.98 0.95 -15.59
C SER A 181 5.45 0.80 -15.15
N ILE A 182 5.85 1.39 -14.01
CA ILE A 182 7.20 1.19 -13.46
C ILE A 182 7.48 -0.28 -13.08
N PHE A 183 6.43 -1.07 -12.84
CA PHE A 183 6.54 -2.50 -12.54
C PHE A 183 6.57 -3.39 -13.79
N GLU A 184 6.32 -2.84 -14.96
CA GLU A 184 6.32 -3.60 -16.20
C GLU A 184 7.73 -3.99 -16.61
N GLN A 185 7.98 -5.30 -16.75
CA GLN A 185 9.32 -5.83 -17.00
C GLN A 185 9.80 -5.63 -18.43
N THR A 186 8.90 -5.31 -19.36
CA THR A 186 9.19 -5.11 -20.79
C THR A 186 9.54 -3.66 -21.14
N ASN A 187 9.34 -2.73 -20.23
CA ASN A 187 9.69 -1.33 -20.44
C ASN A 187 11.20 -1.11 -20.39
N PHE A 188 11.81 -1.07 -21.56
CA PHE A 188 13.16 -0.56 -21.73
C PHE A 188 13.07 0.95 -22.01
N VAL A 189 13.57 1.78 -21.11
CA VAL A 189 13.77 3.19 -21.39
C VAL A 189 15.04 3.32 -22.23
N ASP A 190 14.88 3.55 -23.53
CA ASP A 190 16.00 3.88 -24.40
C ASP A 190 16.36 5.37 -24.17
N ASP A 191 17.53 5.63 -23.62
CA ASP A 191 18.04 6.97 -23.26
C ASP A 191 18.40 7.83 -24.50
N LYS A 192 17.84 7.50 -25.66
CA LYS A 192 18.02 8.27 -26.88
C LYS A 192 16.78 9.09 -27.22
N LYS A 193 16.48 10.05 -26.35
CA LYS A 193 15.80 11.29 -26.77
C LYS A 193 15.92 12.35 -25.70
#